data_2a42e7eb4e9da6078f2233d58bd1d933
#
_entry.id   2a42e7eb4e9da6078f2233d58bd1d933
#
_cell.length_a   1.000
_cell.length_b   1.000
_cell.length_c   1.000
_cell.angle_alpha   90.00
_cell.angle_beta   90.00
_cell.angle_gamma   90.00
#
_symmetry.space_group_name_H-M   'P 1'
#
loop_
_entity.id
_entity.type
_entity.pdbx_description
1 polymer ?
#
loop_
_entity_poly.entity_id
_entity_poly.type
_entity_poly.pdbx_seq_one_letter_code
_entity_poly.pdbx_strand_id
1 'polypeptide(L)'
;SAQRLAVYQDHARQHGQESAPLSAHDSNLMNRLVAKLRAYSEPAHSILRQTAKIDSADAIYSHAIAQYRRGDLAAAIILMDQLCAAHPADPFYHEFRGDILLSMAKAEAAAAAYETALTFRPDSPQILVNLGRALIATNDKKRLSRAIEAISAAQNTEPKWAFIRRQLAIAYGQNGDIAAADLALAEEALLLGDDQQAVRMAKRVLA
;
A
#
# COMPACT_ATOMS: atom_id res chain seq x y z
N SER A 1 20.22 12.54 -6.84
CA SER A 1 20.59 13.96 -6.98
C SER A 1 20.41 14.38 -8.44
N ALA A 2 20.15 15.68 -8.68
CA ALA A 2 19.97 16.26 -10.03
C ALA A 2 21.15 15.93 -10.98
N GLN A 3 22.38 15.84 -10.46
CA GLN A 3 23.56 15.43 -11.22
C GLN A 3 23.48 14.00 -11.77
N ARG A 4 22.95 13.03 -11.02
CA ARG A 4 22.76 11.67 -11.53
C ARG A 4 21.73 11.61 -12.64
N LEU A 5 20.63 12.36 -12.51
CA LEU A 5 19.61 12.44 -13.53
C LEU A 5 20.14 13.04 -14.84
N ALA A 6 20.98 14.09 -14.74
CA ALA A 6 21.64 14.70 -15.90
C ALA A 6 22.57 13.72 -16.62
N VAL A 7 23.36 12.92 -15.89
CA VAL A 7 24.21 11.87 -16.47
C VAL A 7 23.40 10.80 -17.20
N TYR A 8 22.26 10.36 -16.64
CA TYR A 8 21.39 9.39 -17.33
C TYR A 8 20.73 9.99 -18.58
N GLN A 9 20.33 11.27 -18.53
CA GLN A 9 19.77 11.97 -19.68
C GLN A 9 20.78 12.16 -20.80
N ASP A 10 22.04 12.50 -20.48
CA ASP A 10 23.12 12.60 -21.45
C ASP A 10 23.47 11.24 -22.07
N HIS A 11 23.52 10.19 -21.26
CA HIS A 11 23.75 8.83 -21.75
C HIS A 11 22.63 8.37 -22.69
N ALA A 12 21.38 8.64 -22.37
CA ALA A 12 20.23 8.32 -23.21
C ALA A 12 20.29 9.06 -24.57
N ARG A 13 20.67 10.35 -24.57
CA ARG A 13 20.86 11.16 -25.80
C ARG A 13 21.99 10.63 -26.67
N GLN A 14 23.13 10.22 -26.07
CA GLN A 14 24.28 9.67 -26.79
C GLN A 14 24.00 8.35 -27.48
N HIS A 15 23.05 7.57 -26.99
CA HIS A 15 22.66 6.26 -27.55
C HIS A 15 21.39 6.30 -28.41
N GLY A 16 20.90 7.46 -28.80
CA GLY A 16 19.72 7.62 -29.67
C GLY A 16 18.40 7.14 -29.04
N GLN A 17 18.40 6.93 -27.72
CA GLN A 17 17.20 6.63 -26.95
C GLN A 17 16.55 7.93 -26.46
N GLU A 18 16.15 8.79 -27.40
CA GLU A 18 15.18 9.85 -27.06
C GLU A 18 13.87 9.14 -26.72
N SER A 19 13.61 9.00 -25.44
CA SER A 19 12.30 8.58 -24.97
C SER A 19 11.28 9.60 -25.44
N ALA A 20 10.23 9.16 -26.11
CA ALA A 20 9.10 10.02 -26.45
C ALA A 20 8.66 10.81 -25.20
N PRO A 21 8.25 12.06 -25.34
CA PRO A 21 7.78 12.84 -24.19
C PRO A 21 6.66 12.05 -23.50
N LEU A 22 6.73 11.98 -22.16
CA LEU A 22 5.71 11.32 -21.36
C LEU A 22 4.35 11.88 -21.70
N SER A 23 3.34 11.02 -21.81
CA SER A 23 1.96 11.49 -21.92
C SER A 23 1.59 12.36 -20.71
N ALA A 24 0.58 13.20 -20.82
CA ALA A 24 0.11 13.99 -19.67
C ALA A 24 -0.30 13.06 -18.49
N HIS A 25 -0.84 11.89 -18.78
CA HIS A 25 -1.17 10.88 -17.79
C HIS A 25 0.09 10.36 -17.08
N ASP A 26 1.11 9.94 -17.83
CA ASP A 26 2.37 9.43 -17.26
C ASP A 26 3.11 10.52 -16.48
N SER A 27 3.07 11.76 -16.96
CA SER A 27 3.64 12.91 -16.25
C SER A 27 2.97 13.12 -14.89
N ASN A 28 1.64 13.03 -14.81
CA ASN A 28 0.88 13.14 -13.57
C ASN A 28 1.20 11.99 -12.60
N LEU A 29 1.31 10.76 -13.10
CA LEU A 29 1.73 9.60 -12.30
C LEU A 29 3.14 9.80 -11.75
N MET A 30 4.07 10.28 -12.58
CA MET A 30 5.44 10.54 -12.17
C MET A 30 5.52 11.64 -11.11
N ASN A 31 4.82 12.75 -11.29
CA ASN A 31 4.79 13.85 -10.33
C ASN A 31 4.25 13.39 -8.98
N ARG A 32 3.17 12.60 -8.96
CA ARG A 32 2.63 12.01 -7.74
C ARG A 32 3.60 11.05 -7.07
N LEU A 33 4.30 10.20 -7.85
CA LEU A 33 5.32 9.30 -7.30
C LEU A 33 6.46 10.09 -6.64
N VAL A 34 6.94 11.13 -7.30
CA VAL A 34 7.97 12.05 -6.76
C VAL A 34 7.46 12.72 -5.48
N ALA A 35 6.22 13.22 -5.49
CA ALA A 35 5.59 13.83 -4.32
C ALA A 35 5.51 12.85 -3.14
N LYS A 36 5.08 11.60 -3.39
CA LYS A 36 5.03 10.52 -2.39
C LYS A 36 6.42 10.22 -1.84
N LEU A 37 7.40 9.97 -2.70
CA LEU A 37 8.78 9.66 -2.29
C LEU A 37 9.39 10.78 -1.44
N ARG A 38 9.25 12.04 -1.86
CA ARG A 38 9.73 13.18 -1.09
C ARG A 38 9.04 13.27 0.27
N ALA A 39 7.71 13.11 0.30
CA ALA A 39 6.94 13.17 1.53
C ALA A 39 7.31 12.08 2.54
N TYR A 40 7.83 10.93 2.09
CA TYR A 40 8.34 9.88 2.98
C TYR A 40 9.83 10.04 3.34
N SER A 41 10.65 10.59 2.44
CA SER A 41 12.11 10.69 2.63
C SER A 41 12.56 11.98 3.32
N GLU A 42 11.85 13.09 3.11
CA GLU A 42 12.17 14.37 3.73
C GLU A 42 11.55 14.50 5.14
N PRO A 43 12.09 15.37 6.01
CA PRO A 43 11.46 15.66 7.29
C PRO A 43 10.04 16.22 7.12
N ALA A 44 9.07 15.69 7.86
CA ALA A 44 7.67 16.07 7.71
C ALA A 44 7.44 17.58 7.87
N HIS A 45 8.13 18.25 8.81
CA HIS A 45 8.02 19.69 9.00
C HIS A 45 8.50 20.51 7.79
N SER A 46 9.45 19.97 7.02
CA SER A 46 9.94 20.61 5.78
C SER A 46 8.86 20.56 4.70
N ILE A 47 8.26 19.38 4.50
CA ILE A 47 7.15 19.20 3.54
C ILE A 47 5.98 20.12 3.91
N LEU A 48 5.56 20.16 5.17
CA LEU A 48 4.44 21.01 5.63
C LEU A 48 4.68 22.49 5.33
N ARG A 49 5.90 22.99 5.53
CA ARG A 49 6.24 24.39 5.18
C ARG A 49 6.21 24.64 3.67
N GLN A 50 6.73 23.71 2.88
CA GLN A 50 6.79 23.83 1.42
C GLN A 50 5.41 23.76 0.78
N THR A 51 4.49 22.98 1.33
CA THR A 51 3.16 22.73 0.74
C THR A 51 2.05 23.60 1.33
N ALA A 52 2.31 24.35 2.38
CA ALA A 52 1.30 25.13 3.13
C ALA A 52 0.51 26.17 2.28
N LYS A 53 1.02 26.58 1.13
CA LYS A 53 0.42 27.60 0.26
C LYS A 53 0.21 27.12 -1.17
N ILE A 54 0.29 25.81 -1.41
CA ILE A 54 0.21 25.22 -2.75
C ILE A 54 -1.02 24.34 -2.82
N ASP A 55 -1.95 24.67 -3.72
CA ASP A 55 -3.22 23.94 -3.89
C ASP A 55 -3.18 22.87 -5.00
N SER A 56 -1.98 22.50 -5.48
CA SER A 56 -1.88 21.39 -6.43
C SER A 56 -2.16 20.04 -5.75
N ALA A 57 -2.74 19.10 -6.47
CA ALA A 57 -3.05 17.77 -5.97
C ALA A 57 -1.82 17.07 -5.35
N ASP A 58 -0.64 17.20 -5.99
CA ASP A 58 0.61 16.62 -5.50
C ASP A 58 1.09 17.27 -4.20
N ALA A 59 0.88 18.58 -4.04
CA ALA A 59 1.21 19.30 -2.81
C ALA A 59 0.27 18.90 -1.66
N ILE A 60 -1.04 18.84 -1.92
CA ILE A 60 -2.05 18.37 -0.95
C ILE A 60 -1.74 16.92 -0.54
N TYR A 61 -1.39 16.06 -1.49
CA TYR A 61 -1.02 14.68 -1.21
C TYR A 61 0.23 14.57 -0.35
N SER A 62 1.29 15.33 -0.68
CA SER A 62 2.51 15.39 0.14
C SER A 62 2.23 15.91 1.55
N HIS A 63 1.35 16.92 1.68
CA HIS A 63 0.92 17.47 2.96
C HIS A 63 0.19 16.43 3.81
N ALA A 64 -0.76 15.69 3.20
CA ALA A 64 -1.48 14.62 3.86
C ALA A 64 -0.54 13.53 4.39
N ILE A 65 0.45 13.10 3.58
CA ILE A 65 1.47 12.13 4.00
C ILE A 65 2.30 12.69 5.18
N ALA A 66 2.70 13.95 5.12
CA ALA A 66 3.47 14.57 6.20
C ALA A 66 2.67 14.67 7.52
N GLN A 67 1.38 14.99 7.45
CA GLN A 67 0.48 14.98 8.63
C GLN A 67 0.31 13.55 9.19
N TYR A 68 0.08 12.57 8.32
CA TYR A 68 0.01 11.15 8.69
C TYR A 68 1.26 10.69 9.43
N ARG A 69 2.46 11.01 8.91
CA ARG A 69 3.75 10.66 9.52
C ARG A 69 3.98 11.32 10.89
N ARG A 70 3.34 12.45 11.14
CA ARG A 70 3.35 13.12 12.45
C ARG A 70 2.31 12.58 13.41
N GLY A 71 1.44 11.68 12.97
CA GLY A 71 0.32 11.15 13.76
C GLY A 71 -0.91 12.06 13.76
N ASP A 72 -0.93 13.15 12.99
CA ASP A 72 -2.12 13.99 12.82
C ASP A 72 -3.05 13.37 11.76
N LEU A 73 -3.68 12.26 12.16
CA LEU A 73 -4.58 11.52 11.30
C LEU A 73 -5.84 12.31 10.93
N ALA A 74 -6.27 13.24 11.83
CA ALA A 74 -7.44 14.08 11.59
C ALA A 74 -7.19 15.10 10.47
N ALA A 75 -6.02 15.75 10.47
CA ALA A 75 -5.64 16.64 9.38
C ALA A 75 -5.40 15.85 8.08
N ALA A 76 -4.75 14.69 8.15
CA ALA A 76 -4.45 13.87 6.99
C ALA A 76 -5.72 13.39 6.26
N ILE A 77 -6.74 12.93 7.00
CA ILE A 77 -7.96 12.40 6.40
C ILE A 77 -8.77 13.49 5.69
N ILE A 78 -8.82 14.71 6.24
CA ILE A 78 -9.51 15.86 5.60
C ILE A 78 -8.90 16.15 4.21
N LEU A 79 -7.57 16.18 4.13
CA LEU A 79 -6.86 16.41 2.87
C LEU A 79 -7.11 15.28 1.85
N MET A 80 -7.16 14.04 2.32
CA MET A 80 -7.43 12.90 1.44
C MET A 80 -8.89 12.85 0.99
N ASP A 81 -9.86 13.23 1.85
CA ASP A 81 -11.26 13.35 1.46
C ASP A 81 -11.43 14.41 0.36
N GLN A 82 -10.71 15.53 0.46
CA GLN A 82 -10.68 16.58 -0.57
C GLN A 82 -10.11 16.03 -1.89
N LEU A 83 -8.98 15.31 -1.85
CA LEU A 83 -8.37 14.72 -3.06
C LEU A 83 -9.25 13.65 -3.70
N CYS A 84 -9.85 12.76 -2.91
CA CYS A 84 -10.77 11.73 -3.42
C CYS A 84 -12.02 12.35 -4.06
N ALA A 85 -12.54 13.46 -3.51
CA ALA A 85 -13.67 14.18 -4.09
C ALA A 85 -13.30 14.86 -5.43
N ALA A 86 -12.11 15.45 -5.51
CA ALA A 86 -11.62 16.11 -6.73
C ALA A 86 -11.17 15.13 -7.82
N HIS A 87 -10.69 13.96 -7.43
CA HIS A 87 -10.12 12.92 -8.30
C HIS A 87 -10.70 11.55 -7.96
N PRO A 88 -12.01 11.30 -8.18
CA PRO A 88 -12.70 10.10 -7.71
C PRO A 88 -12.22 8.80 -8.36
N ALA A 89 -11.57 8.89 -9.53
CA ALA A 89 -11.03 7.73 -10.25
C ALA A 89 -9.55 7.44 -9.93
N ASP A 90 -8.96 8.15 -8.98
CA ASP A 90 -7.55 7.94 -8.64
C ASP A 90 -7.36 6.87 -7.56
N PRO A 91 -6.83 5.68 -7.91
CA PRO A 91 -6.69 4.58 -6.95
C PRO A 91 -5.73 4.89 -5.81
N PHE A 92 -4.71 5.70 -6.03
CA PHE A 92 -3.69 5.98 -5.02
C PHE A 92 -4.20 6.89 -3.90
N TYR A 93 -5.15 7.77 -4.22
CA TYR A 93 -5.77 8.60 -3.19
C TYR A 93 -6.72 7.77 -2.32
N HIS A 94 -7.51 6.88 -2.92
CA HIS A 94 -8.35 5.95 -2.17
C HIS A 94 -7.53 4.96 -1.35
N GLU A 95 -6.42 4.43 -1.88
CA GLU A 95 -5.48 3.58 -1.15
C GLU A 95 -4.97 4.29 0.11
N PHE A 96 -4.40 5.48 -0.04
CA PHE A 96 -3.83 6.21 1.10
C PHE A 96 -4.90 6.69 2.09
N ARG A 97 -6.10 7.03 1.60
CA ARG A 97 -7.27 7.27 2.46
C ARG A 97 -7.59 6.05 3.32
N GLY A 98 -7.55 4.86 2.73
CA GLY A 98 -7.70 3.58 3.43
C GLY A 98 -6.64 3.38 4.52
N ASP A 99 -5.36 3.67 4.22
CA ASP A 99 -4.26 3.58 5.19
C ASP A 99 -4.49 4.47 6.41
N ILE A 100 -4.94 5.70 6.21
CA ILE A 100 -5.26 6.63 7.29
C ILE A 100 -6.44 6.12 8.12
N LEU A 101 -7.52 5.69 7.46
CA LEU A 101 -8.71 5.17 8.13
C LEU A 101 -8.40 3.92 8.96
N LEU A 102 -7.57 3.02 8.45
CA LEU A 102 -7.11 1.84 9.17
C LEU A 102 -6.28 2.23 10.41
N SER A 103 -5.41 3.24 10.26
CA SER A 103 -4.63 3.80 11.38
C SER A 103 -5.51 4.51 12.43
N MET A 104 -6.70 4.98 12.04
CA MET A 104 -7.73 5.53 12.94
C MET A 104 -8.62 4.45 13.56
N ALA A 105 -8.31 3.16 13.35
CA ALA A 105 -9.14 2.00 13.73
C ALA A 105 -10.56 2.02 13.13
N LYS A 106 -10.76 2.68 11.98
CA LYS A 106 -12.03 2.73 11.22
C LYS A 106 -12.01 1.65 10.14
N ALA A 107 -11.98 0.40 10.56
CA ALA A 107 -11.71 -0.75 9.70
C ALA A 107 -12.71 -0.91 8.53
N GLU A 108 -14.02 -0.71 8.77
CA GLU A 108 -15.05 -0.78 7.74
C GLU A 108 -14.86 0.32 6.67
N ALA A 109 -14.61 1.54 7.11
CA ALA A 109 -14.39 2.66 6.20
C ALA A 109 -13.07 2.50 5.41
N ALA A 110 -12.05 1.90 6.03
CA ALA A 110 -10.80 1.55 5.36
C ALA A 110 -11.03 0.50 4.27
N ALA A 111 -11.77 -0.57 4.58
CA ALA A 111 -12.10 -1.60 3.60
C ALA A 111 -12.85 -1.00 2.40
N ALA A 112 -13.85 -0.16 2.61
CA ALA A 112 -14.58 0.52 1.55
C ALA A 112 -13.68 1.41 0.67
N ALA A 113 -12.70 2.09 1.27
CA ALA A 113 -11.74 2.90 0.52
C ALA A 113 -10.82 2.03 -0.36
N TYR A 114 -10.33 0.89 0.15
CA TYR A 114 -9.53 -0.05 -0.64
C TYR A 114 -10.35 -0.73 -1.75
N GLU A 115 -11.60 -1.09 -1.48
CA GLU A 115 -12.52 -1.61 -2.51
C GLU A 115 -12.71 -0.60 -3.64
N THR A 116 -12.89 0.69 -3.32
CA THR A 116 -12.93 1.76 -4.33
C THR A 116 -11.62 1.82 -5.13
N ALA A 117 -10.47 1.75 -4.48
CA ALA A 117 -9.18 1.74 -5.16
C ALA A 117 -9.04 0.55 -6.13
N LEU A 118 -9.53 -0.65 -5.73
CA LEU A 118 -9.50 -1.86 -6.54
C LEU A 118 -10.42 -1.80 -7.76
N THR A 119 -11.46 -0.95 -7.80
CA THR A 119 -12.25 -0.74 -9.03
C THR A 119 -11.42 -0.19 -10.18
N PHE A 120 -10.34 0.55 -9.85
CA PHE A 120 -9.42 1.14 -10.83
C PHE A 120 -8.10 0.36 -10.98
N ARG A 121 -7.73 -0.44 -9.99
CA ARG A 121 -6.52 -1.28 -9.99
C ARG A 121 -6.80 -2.65 -9.35
N PRO A 122 -7.55 -3.52 -10.03
CA PRO A 122 -8.04 -4.78 -9.48
C PRO A 122 -6.91 -5.75 -9.06
N ASP A 123 -5.78 -5.70 -9.76
CA ASP A 123 -4.66 -6.63 -9.57
C ASP A 123 -3.53 -6.05 -8.70
N SER A 124 -3.76 -4.93 -8.00
CA SER A 124 -2.72 -4.34 -7.15
C SER A 124 -2.51 -5.16 -5.87
N PRO A 125 -1.38 -5.86 -5.72
CA PRO A 125 -1.15 -6.73 -4.56
C PRO A 125 -1.11 -5.93 -3.25
N GLN A 126 -0.59 -4.71 -3.29
CA GLN A 126 -0.56 -3.83 -2.12
C GLN A 126 -1.97 -3.48 -1.63
N ILE A 127 -2.87 -3.10 -2.54
CA ILE A 127 -4.26 -2.72 -2.19
C ILE A 127 -5.04 -3.95 -1.73
N LEU A 128 -4.86 -5.10 -2.39
CA LEU A 128 -5.48 -6.37 -2.02
C LEU A 128 -5.09 -6.82 -0.61
N VAL A 129 -3.81 -6.75 -0.27
CA VAL A 129 -3.33 -7.06 1.10
C VAL A 129 -3.91 -6.08 2.12
N ASN A 130 -3.93 -4.78 1.81
CA ASN A 130 -4.46 -3.77 2.71
C ASN A 130 -5.98 -3.91 2.91
N LEU A 131 -6.72 -4.28 1.86
CA LEU A 131 -8.14 -4.67 1.98
C LEU A 131 -8.30 -5.85 2.94
N GLY A 132 -7.52 -6.92 2.75
CA GLY A 132 -7.56 -8.07 3.65
C GLY A 132 -7.28 -7.71 5.10
N ARG A 133 -6.28 -6.88 5.36
CA ARG A 133 -5.96 -6.36 6.70
C ARG A 133 -7.12 -5.55 7.31
N ALA A 134 -7.75 -4.69 6.52
CA ALA A 134 -8.91 -3.92 6.96
C ALA A 134 -10.09 -4.85 7.30
N LEU A 135 -10.37 -5.85 6.47
CA LEU A 135 -11.42 -6.84 6.71
C LEU A 135 -11.16 -7.67 7.97
N ILE A 136 -9.91 -8.11 8.20
CA ILE A 136 -9.49 -8.78 9.44
C ILE A 136 -9.74 -7.87 10.65
N ALA A 137 -9.39 -6.59 10.55
CA ALA A 137 -9.51 -5.63 11.64
C ALA A 137 -10.96 -5.27 12.00
N THR A 138 -11.96 -5.61 11.15
CA THR A 138 -13.38 -5.46 11.51
C THR A 138 -13.82 -6.41 12.62
N ASN A 139 -13.08 -7.48 12.90
CA ASN A 139 -13.44 -8.58 13.79
C ASN A 139 -14.79 -9.27 13.44
N ASP A 140 -15.29 -9.08 12.22
CA ASP A 140 -16.50 -9.75 11.72
C ASP A 140 -16.10 -11.05 10.98
N LYS A 141 -16.44 -12.18 11.59
CA LYS A 141 -16.14 -13.51 10.99
C LYS A 141 -16.70 -13.68 9.58
N LYS A 142 -17.80 -13.03 9.25
CA LYS A 142 -18.41 -13.10 7.91
C LYS A 142 -17.53 -12.47 6.83
N ARG A 143 -16.60 -11.60 7.21
CA ARG A 143 -15.69 -10.92 6.30
C ARG A 143 -14.35 -11.64 6.13
N LEU A 144 -14.05 -12.64 6.96
CA LEU A 144 -12.77 -13.35 6.91
C LEU A 144 -12.56 -14.13 5.60
N SER A 145 -13.62 -14.75 5.05
CA SER A 145 -13.52 -15.41 3.74
C SER A 145 -13.10 -14.42 2.65
N ARG A 146 -13.70 -13.22 2.64
CA ARG A 146 -13.33 -12.16 1.69
C ARG A 146 -11.91 -11.63 1.92
N ALA A 147 -11.46 -11.57 3.19
CA ALA A 147 -10.08 -11.20 3.52
C ALA A 147 -9.10 -12.22 2.95
N ILE A 148 -9.36 -13.52 3.15
CA ILE A 148 -8.54 -14.62 2.62
C ILE A 148 -8.48 -14.56 1.10
N GLU A 149 -9.61 -14.38 0.41
CA GLU A 149 -9.67 -14.23 -1.05
C GLU A 149 -8.78 -13.08 -1.55
N ALA A 150 -8.93 -11.90 -0.96
CA ALA A 150 -8.16 -10.72 -1.36
C ALA A 150 -6.65 -10.93 -1.15
N ILE A 151 -6.24 -11.47 0.01
CA ILE A 151 -4.83 -11.70 0.30
C ILE A 151 -4.26 -12.83 -0.58
N SER A 152 -5.06 -13.88 -0.87
CA SER A 152 -4.64 -14.96 -1.78
C SER A 152 -4.48 -14.46 -3.22
N ALA A 153 -5.32 -13.54 -3.68
CA ALA A 153 -5.14 -12.89 -4.98
C ALA A 153 -3.81 -12.12 -5.04
N ALA A 154 -3.46 -11.39 -3.97
CA ALA A 154 -2.15 -10.72 -3.87
C ALA A 154 -0.98 -11.71 -3.90
N GLN A 155 -1.13 -12.88 -3.26
CA GLN A 155 -0.12 -13.94 -3.27
C GLN A 155 0.19 -14.46 -4.68
N ASN A 156 -0.83 -14.58 -5.53
CA ASN A 156 -0.65 -15.03 -6.91
C ASN A 156 0.19 -14.05 -7.73
N THR A 157 0.09 -12.75 -7.44
CA THR A 157 0.84 -11.70 -8.11
C THR A 157 2.26 -11.54 -7.54
N GLU A 158 2.40 -11.63 -6.21
CA GLU A 158 3.65 -11.42 -5.48
C GLU A 158 3.97 -12.63 -4.58
N PRO A 159 4.31 -13.80 -5.16
CA PRO A 159 4.46 -15.05 -4.40
C PRO A 159 5.63 -15.05 -3.41
N LYS A 160 6.61 -14.14 -3.59
CA LYS A 160 7.79 -14.02 -2.72
C LYS A 160 7.66 -12.98 -1.62
N TRP A 161 6.53 -12.29 -1.52
CA TRP A 161 6.32 -11.30 -0.48
C TRP A 161 5.85 -11.97 0.83
N ALA A 162 6.80 -12.22 1.73
CA ALA A 162 6.58 -12.95 3.00
C ALA A 162 5.45 -12.35 3.85
N PHE A 163 5.27 -11.02 3.81
CA PHE A 163 4.21 -10.34 4.55
C PHE A 163 2.80 -10.84 4.18
N ILE A 164 2.57 -11.23 2.92
CA ILE A 164 1.29 -11.82 2.48
C ILE A 164 1.00 -13.11 3.26
N ARG A 165 2.01 -13.97 3.43
CA ARG A 165 1.86 -15.23 4.18
C ARG A 165 1.47 -14.98 5.63
N ARG A 166 2.07 -13.97 6.25
CA ARG A 166 1.70 -13.54 7.60
C ARG A 166 0.24 -13.09 7.68
N GLN A 167 -0.22 -12.29 6.72
CA GLN A 167 -1.61 -11.84 6.71
C GLN A 167 -2.60 -13.00 6.50
N LEU A 168 -2.27 -13.96 5.63
CA LEU A 168 -3.06 -15.19 5.48
C LEU A 168 -3.12 -15.99 6.77
N ALA A 169 -2.00 -16.16 7.46
CA ALA A 169 -1.97 -16.88 8.74
C ALA A 169 -2.89 -16.23 9.78
N ILE A 170 -2.91 -14.90 9.86
CA ILE A 170 -3.81 -14.17 10.76
C ILE A 170 -5.27 -14.40 10.37
N ALA A 171 -5.60 -14.31 9.08
CA ALA A 171 -6.97 -14.49 8.59
C ALA A 171 -7.47 -15.94 8.84
N TYR A 172 -6.66 -16.94 8.50
CA TYR A 172 -6.99 -18.36 8.76
C TYR A 172 -7.14 -18.64 10.25
N GLY A 173 -6.21 -18.14 11.09
CA GLY A 173 -6.28 -18.31 12.54
C GLY A 173 -7.55 -17.72 13.15
N GLN A 174 -7.97 -16.53 12.75
CA GLN A 174 -9.24 -15.91 13.18
C GLN A 174 -10.46 -16.67 12.65
N ASN A 175 -10.33 -17.28 11.47
CA ASN A 175 -11.39 -18.10 10.87
C ASN A 175 -11.49 -19.49 11.51
N GLY A 176 -10.54 -19.87 12.39
CA GLY A 176 -10.49 -21.15 13.06
C GLY A 176 -9.76 -22.27 12.29
N ASP A 177 -9.21 -21.96 11.12
CA ASP A 177 -8.43 -22.90 10.33
C ASP A 177 -6.95 -22.85 10.75
N ILE A 178 -6.66 -23.53 11.84
CA ILE A 178 -5.32 -23.53 12.44
C ILE A 178 -4.29 -24.21 11.54
N ALA A 179 -4.68 -25.26 10.82
CA ALA A 179 -3.77 -25.96 9.92
C ALA A 179 -3.32 -25.05 8.74
N ALA A 180 -4.26 -24.33 8.11
CA ALA A 180 -3.92 -23.35 7.08
C ALA A 180 -3.10 -22.18 7.64
N ALA A 181 -3.38 -21.74 8.88
CA ALA A 181 -2.60 -20.69 9.53
C ALA A 181 -1.15 -21.13 9.75
N ASP A 182 -0.93 -22.34 10.29
CA ASP A 182 0.41 -22.88 10.52
C ASP A 182 1.17 -23.14 9.21
N LEU A 183 0.47 -23.58 8.15
CA LEU A 183 1.07 -23.72 6.81
C LEU A 183 1.53 -22.35 6.27
N ALA A 184 0.71 -21.33 6.36
CA ALA A 184 1.07 -19.98 5.92
C ALA A 184 2.26 -19.42 6.71
N LEU A 185 2.37 -19.70 8.02
CA LEU A 185 3.54 -19.34 8.83
C LEU A 185 4.79 -20.13 8.45
N ALA A 186 4.66 -21.41 8.08
CA ALA A 186 5.78 -22.20 7.57
C ALA A 186 6.31 -21.62 6.26
N GLU A 187 5.42 -21.26 5.34
CA GLU A 187 5.78 -20.61 4.07
C GLU A 187 6.42 -19.23 4.26
N GLU A 188 5.92 -18.44 5.21
CA GLU A 188 6.56 -17.17 5.58
C GLU A 188 7.99 -17.38 6.06
N ALA A 189 8.18 -18.32 6.98
CA ALA A 189 9.48 -18.64 7.54
C ALA A 189 10.49 -19.09 6.46
N LEU A 190 10.05 -19.90 5.49
CA LEU A 190 10.87 -20.30 4.33
C LEU A 190 11.28 -19.08 3.49
N LEU A 191 10.36 -18.15 3.21
CA LEU A 191 10.66 -16.92 2.47
C LEU A 191 11.64 -16.01 3.20
N LEU A 192 11.67 -16.06 4.53
CA LEU A 192 12.58 -15.28 5.38
C LEU A 192 13.90 -16.02 5.69
N GLY A 193 14.05 -17.29 5.26
CA GLY A 193 15.23 -18.11 5.52
C GLY A 193 15.29 -18.68 6.96
N ASP A 194 14.17 -18.71 7.69
CA ASP A 194 14.08 -19.32 9.02
C ASP A 194 13.61 -20.77 8.92
N ASP A 195 14.54 -21.64 8.51
CA ASP A 195 14.27 -23.07 8.32
C ASP A 195 13.80 -23.76 9.61
N GLN A 196 14.29 -23.32 10.77
CA GLN A 196 13.88 -23.90 12.06
C GLN A 196 12.42 -23.60 12.37
N GLN A 197 11.98 -22.37 12.13
CA GLN A 197 10.59 -22.00 12.29
C GLN A 197 9.70 -22.71 11.27
N ALA A 198 10.12 -22.78 10.01
CA ALA A 198 9.40 -23.47 8.96
C ALA A 198 9.11 -24.94 9.36
N VAL A 199 10.14 -25.67 9.82
CA VAL A 199 9.99 -27.06 10.28
C VAL A 199 9.07 -27.17 11.51
N ARG A 200 9.16 -26.25 12.47
CA ARG A 200 8.25 -26.24 13.63
C ARG A 200 6.79 -26.08 13.23
N MET A 201 6.51 -25.12 12.34
CA MET A 201 5.13 -24.88 11.89
C MET A 201 4.61 -26.04 11.03
N ALA A 202 5.43 -26.57 10.11
CA ALA A 202 5.05 -27.72 9.30
C ALA A 202 4.72 -28.98 10.13
N LYS A 203 5.45 -29.22 11.21
CA LYS A 203 5.14 -30.34 12.13
C LYS A 203 3.78 -30.18 12.83
N ARG A 204 3.36 -28.95 13.13
CA ARG A 204 2.03 -28.68 13.72
C ARG A 204 0.89 -28.95 12.75
N VAL A 205 1.09 -28.71 11.44
CA VAL A 205 0.11 -29.05 10.40
C VAL A 205 -0.13 -30.56 10.31
N LEU A 206 0.90 -31.38 10.62
CA LEU A 206 0.85 -32.83 10.51
C LEU A 206 0.40 -33.54 11.81
N ALA A 207 0.21 -32.80 12.91
CA ALA A 207 -0.18 -33.35 14.21
C ALA A 207 -1.70 -33.32 14.41
#